data_440499736ec07331247f6838e3f2ffb7
#
_entry.id   440499736ec07331247f6838e3f2ffb7
#
_cell.length_a   1.000
_cell.length_b   1.000
_cell.length_c   1.000
_cell.angle_alpha   90.00
_cell.angle_beta   90.00
_cell.angle_gamma   90.00
#
_symmetry.space_group_name_H-M   'P 1'
#
loop_
_entity.id
_entity.type
_entity.pdbx_description
1 polymer ?
#
loop_
_entity_poly.entity_id
_entity_poly.type
_entity_poly.pdbx_seq_one_letter_code
_entity_poly.pdbx_strand_id
1 'polypeptide(L)'
;CTRSCTFCAVATGRPPEYDEAEPQRVAEAIATMGVKHAVLTSVNRDELKDRGAEIWHQTVKLVKELSPTTTIETLIPDVKNNWDALQRMVEGGQEVVSHNMETVERLYRRVRPQARYARSLEQTLRTYQMGKRTKSGIMLGLNRSSNHIIKNRAPLMTL
;
A
#
# COMPACT_ATOMS: atom_id res chain seq x y z
N CYS A 1 5.73 -7.69 -8.53
CA CYS A 1 5.79 -7.61 -7.06
C CYS A 1 6.85 -8.55 -6.51
N THR A 2 7.65 -8.11 -5.55
CA THR A 2 8.68 -8.96 -4.90
C THR A 2 8.10 -9.98 -3.91
N ARG A 3 6.79 -10.01 -3.73
CA ARG A 3 6.11 -10.88 -2.76
C ARG A 3 5.08 -11.80 -3.41
N SER A 4 4.81 -12.91 -2.71
CA SER A 4 3.92 -13.99 -3.18
C SER A 4 2.73 -14.20 -2.23
N CYS A 5 1.98 -13.13 -1.95
CA CYS A 5 0.77 -13.22 -1.15
C CYS A 5 -0.28 -14.11 -1.84
N THR A 6 -0.83 -15.10 -1.14
CA THR A 6 -1.68 -16.14 -1.75
C THR A 6 -3.04 -15.65 -2.26
N PHE A 7 -3.47 -14.48 -1.84
CA PHE A 7 -4.72 -13.84 -2.28
C PHE A 7 -4.54 -12.88 -3.45
N CYS A 8 -3.29 -12.60 -3.85
CA CYS A 8 -2.97 -11.57 -4.84
C CYS A 8 -2.74 -12.19 -6.21
N ALA A 9 -3.34 -11.59 -7.24
CA ALA A 9 -3.18 -12.02 -8.63
C ALA A 9 -2.00 -11.35 -9.36
N VAL A 10 -1.25 -10.47 -8.67
CA VAL A 10 -0.07 -9.82 -9.26
C VAL A 10 1.07 -10.82 -9.41
N ALA A 11 1.70 -10.84 -10.57
CA ALA A 11 2.84 -11.71 -10.86
C ALA A 11 3.98 -11.49 -9.84
N THR A 12 4.48 -12.59 -9.28
CA THR A 12 5.63 -12.58 -8.37
C THR A 12 6.93 -12.54 -9.17
N GLY A 13 7.86 -11.72 -8.75
CA GLY A 13 9.17 -11.56 -9.35
C GLY A 13 9.74 -10.17 -9.13
N ARG A 14 10.96 -9.97 -9.58
CA ARG A 14 11.53 -8.62 -9.60
C ARG A 14 10.79 -7.80 -10.66
N PRO A 15 10.18 -6.67 -10.29
CA PRO A 15 9.56 -5.80 -11.29
C PRO A 15 10.60 -5.34 -12.33
N PRO A 16 10.16 -5.06 -13.55
CA PRO A 16 11.04 -4.44 -14.54
C PRO A 16 11.50 -3.06 -14.04
N GLU A 17 11.93 -2.22 -14.91
CA GLU A 17 12.58 -0.96 -14.61
C GLU A 17 11.85 -0.06 -13.62
N TYR A 18 12.61 0.77 -12.93
CA TYR A 18 12.15 1.89 -12.13
C TYR A 18 11.77 3.03 -13.09
N ASP A 19 10.54 3.45 -13.05
CA ASP A 19 10.01 4.48 -13.96
C ASP A 19 9.89 5.82 -13.21
N GLU A 20 10.84 6.69 -13.42
CA GLU A 20 10.88 8.03 -12.81
C GLU A 20 9.75 8.95 -13.28
N ALA A 21 9.16 8.68 -14.44
CA ALA A 21 8.04 9.46 -14.98
C ALA A 21 6.66 8.97 -14.51
N GLU A 22 6.58 7.85 -13.76
CA GLU A 22 5.31 7.32 -13.25
C GLU A 22 4.56 8.34 -12.35
N PRO A 23 5.20 9.07 -11.42
CA PRO A 23 4.52 10.07 -10.60
C PRO A 23 3.79 11.14 -11.41
N GLN A 24 4.42 11.66 -12.45
CA GLN A 24 3.82 12.67 -13.32
C GLN A 24 2.58 12.12 -14.04
N ARG A 25 2.69 10.93 -14.65
CA ARG A 25 1.56 10.32 -15.37
C ARG A 25 0.39 9.99 -14.45
N VAL A 26 0.65 9.54 -13.23
CA VAL A 26 -0.41 9.27 -12.24
C VAL A 26 -1.11 10.57 -11.85
N ALA A 27 -0.36 11.63 -11.61
CA ALA A 27 -0.92 12.94 -11.25
C ALA A 27 -1.78 13.54 -12.39
N GLU A 28 -1.30 13.47 -13.62
CA GLU A 28 -2.04 13.91 -14.80
C GLU A 28 -3.33 13.10 -15.03
N ALA A 29 -3.27 11.78 -14.82
CA ALA A 29 -4.45 10.92 -14.92
C ALA A 29 -5.50 11.29 -13.88
N ILE A 30 -5.12 11.52 -12.63
CA ILE A 30 -6.03 11.94 -11.55
C ILE A 30 -6.64 13.31 -11.86
N ALA A 31 -5.83 14.26 -12.33
CA ALA A 31 -6.31 15.58 -12.73
C ALA A 31 -7.32 15.49 -13.87
N THR A 32 -7.04 14.67 -14.88
CA THR A 32 -7.95 14.45 -16.03
C THR A 32 -9.25 13.80 -15.61
N MET A 33 -9.22 12.83 -14.67
CA MET A 33 -10.42 12.18 -14.14
C MET A 33 -11.29 13.10 -13.28
N GLY A 34 -10.74 14.18 -12.72
CA GLY A 34 -11.47 15.12 -11.87
C GLY A 34 -12.11 14.52 -10.63
N VAL A 35 -11.51 13.47 -10.05
CA VAL A 35 -12.06 12.76 -8.91
C VAL A 35 -11.90 13.56 -7.61
N LYS A 36 -12.88 13.48 -6.71
CA LYS A 36 -12.82 14.14 -5.39
C LYS A 36 -11.93 13.40 -4.39
N HIS A 37 -11.77 12.09 -4.59
CA HIS A 37 -10.95 11.24 -3.73
C HIS A 37 -10.25 10.18 -4.57
N ALA A 38 -8.95 10.03 -4.38
CA ALA A 38 -8.13 9.03 -5.05
C ALA A 38 -7.49 8.08 -4.02
N VAL A 39 -7.58 6.78 -4.29
CA VAL A 39 -6.87 5.75 -3.52
C VAL A 39 -5.74 5.21 -4.37
N LEU A 40 -4.52 5.41 -3.93
CA LEU A 40 -3.31 4.95 -4.60
C LEU A 40 -2.76 3.70 -3.91
N THR A 41 -2.32 2.73 -4.69
CA THR A 41 -1.64 1.54 -4.18
C THR A 41 -0.50 1.14 -5.09
N SER A 42 0.45 0.38 -4.57
CA SER A 42 1.55 -0.17 -5.35
C SER A 42 1.86 -1.62 -4.98
N VAL A 43 2.72 -2.23 -5.78
CA VAL A 43 3.36 -3.50 -5.42
C VAL A 43 4.50 -3.27 -4.43
N ASN A 44 4.94 -4.34 -3.73
CA ASN A 44 6.17 -4.27 -2.96
C ASN A 44 7.40 -4.23 -3.89
N ARG A 45 8.32 -3.36 -3.56
CA ARG A 45 9.61 -3.13 -4.23
C ARG A 45 10.76 -3.39 -3.24
N ASP A 46 10.83 -4.62 -2.69
CA ASP A 46 11.83 -4.97 -1.67
C ASP A 46 13.28 -4.91 -2.19
N GLU A 47 13.46 -4.88 -3.50
CA GLU A 47 14.77 -4.76 -4.16
C GLU A 47 15.32 -3.32 -4.18
N LEU A 48 14.45 -2.32 -4.01
CA LEU A 48 14.86 -0.92 -3.91
C LEU A 48 15.32 -0.60 -2.47
N LYS A 49 16.38 0.19 -2.34
CA LYS A 49 16.91 0.60 -1.02
C LYS A 49 15.88 1.36 -0.22
N ASP A 50 15.16 2.27 -0.86
CA ASP A 50 14.10 3.10 -0.28
C ASP A 50 12.70 2.45 -0.33
N ARG A 51 12.56 1.20 -0.78
CA ARG A 51 11.27 0.49 -0.95
C ARG A 51 10.29 1.19 -1.90
N GLY A 52 10.76 2.10 -2.73
CA GLY A 52 9.96 2.93 -3.61
C GLY A 52 9.39 4.19 -2.93
N ALA A 53 9.95 4.59 -1.80
CA ALA A 53 9.43 5.71 -1.01
C ALA A 53 9.47 7.04 -1.77
N GLU A 54 10.50 7.26 -2.58
CA GLU A 54 10.60 8.49 -3.36
C GLU A 54 9.50 8.60 -4.42
N ILE A 55 9.19 7.51 -5.13
CA ILE A 55 8.06 7.48 -6.08
C ILE A 55 6.75 7.78 -5.38
N TRP A 56 6.51 7.20 -4.20
CA TRP A 56 5.33 7.50 -3.40
C TRP A 56 5.23 8.98 -3.05
N HIS A 57 6.31 9.55 -2.53
CA HIS A 57 6.38 10.95 -2.15
C HIS A 57 6.09 11.88 -3.34
N GLN A 58 6.80 11.69 -4.45
CA GLN A 58 6.63 12.50 -5.65
C GLN A 58 5.23 12.36 -6.24
N THR A 59 4.66 11.15 -6.27
CA THR A 59 3.31 10.93 -6.77
C THR A 59 2.29 11.74 -5.98
N VAL A 60 2.31 11.65 -4.66
CA VAL A 60 1.37 12.38 -3.81
C VAL A 60 1.55 13.89 -3.96
N LYS A 61 2.80 14.36 -3.97
CA LYS A 61 3.13 15.77 -4.13
C LYS A 61 2.59 16.33 -5.45
N LEU A 62 2.86 15.65 -6.56
CA LEU A 62 2.39 16.08 -7.89
C LEU A 62 0.87 16.03 -8.01
N VAL A 63 0.20 15.02 -7.42
CA VAL A 63 -1.27 15.01 -7.37
C VAL A 63 -1.80 16.22 -6.62
N LYS A 64 -1.19 16.60 -5.49
CA LYS A 64 -1.60 17.79 -4.74
C LYS A 64 -1.37 19.10 -5.50
N GLU A 65 -0.32 19.16 -6.31
CA GLU A 65 -0.03 20.31 -7.16
C GLU A 65 -1.03 20.44 -8.32
N LEU A 66 -1.32 19.33 -9.02
CA LEU A 66 -2.21 19.34 -10.19
C LEU A 66 -3.70 19.27 -9.83
N SER A 67 -4.04 18.71 -8.68
CA SER A 67 -5.41 18.51 -8.21
C SER A 67 -5.54 18.83 -6.72
N PRO A 68 -5.39 20.09 -6.30
CA PRO A 68 -5.32 20.47 -4.88
C PRO A 68 -6.59 20.17 -4.09
N THR A 69 -7.73 20.02 -4.76
CA THR A 69 -9.01 19.67 -4.13
C THR A 69 -9.25 18.17 -4.00
N THR A 70 -8.44 17.33 -4.65
CA THR A 70 -8.53 15.88 -4.54
C THR A 70 -7.90 15.41 -3.22
N THR A 71 -8.68 14.71 -2.41
CA THR A 71 -8.14 14.03 -1.22
C THR A 71 -7.48 12.71 -1.62
N ILE A 72 -6.38 12.36 -0.94
CA ILE A 72 -5.57 11.17 -1.27
C ILE A 72 -5.53 10.22 -0.09
N GLU A 73 -5.86 8.95 -0.36
CA GLU A 73 -5.51 7.82 0.47
C GLU A 73 -4.37 7.04 -0.18
N THR A 74 -3.35 6.70 0.58
CA THR A 74 -2.26 5.84 0.11
C THR A 74 -2.30 4.49 0.83
N LEU A 75 -2.53 3.40 0.10
CA LEU A 75 -2.37 2.04 0.61
C LEU A 75 -0.92 1.59 0.36
N ILE A 76 -0.08 1.89 1.36
CA ILE A 76 1.38 1.69 1.26
C ILE A 76 1.80 0.23 1.49
N PRO A 77 2.89 -0.21 0.83
CA PRO A 77 3.46 -1.54 1.03
C PRO A 77 4.13 -1.69 2.42
N ASP A 78 4.47 -2.92 2.80
CA ASP A 78 5.31 -3.20 3.98
C ASP A 78 6.77 -2.77 3.68
N VAL A 79 7.26 -1.82 4.43
CA VAL A 79 8.62 -1.24 4.26
C VAL A 79 9.74 -2.08 4.90
N LYS A 80 9.46 -3.25 5.46
CA LYS A 80 10.47 -4.15 6.08
C LYS A 80 11.35 -3.46 7.14
N ASN A 81 10.75 -2.69 8.04
CA ASN A 81 11.43 -1.90 9.08
C ASN A 81 12.34 -0.77 8.54
N ASN A 82 12.23 -0.40 7.28
CA ASN A 82 12.85 0.81 6.79
C ASN A 82 11.97 2.01 7.17
N TRP A 83 12.15 2.51 8.38
CA TRP A 83 11.30 3.57 8.94
C TRP A 83 11.53 4.92 8.27
N ASP A 84 12.72 5.17 7.75
CA ASP A 84 13.01 6.36 6.93
C ASP A 84 12.21 6.34 5.63
N ALA A 85 12.11 5.16 4.99
CA ALA A 85 11.24 4.97 3.84
C ALA A 85 9.76 5.20 4.18
N LEU A 86 9.30 4.72 5.35
CA LEU A 86 7.94 4.99 5.82
C LEU A 86 7.70 6.49 5.99
N GLN A 87 8.61 7.19 6.66
CA GLN A 87 8.52 8.63 6.85
C GLN A 87 8.45 9.36 5.51
N ARG A 88 9.35 9.02 4.57
CA ARG A 88 9.36 9.62 3.23
C ARG A 88 8.05 9.40 2.47
N MET A 89 7.47 8.21 2.52
CA MET A 89 6.17 7.91 1.92
C MET A 89 5.05 8.78 2.50
N VAL A 90 5.10 9.05 3.80
CA VAL A 90 4.05 9.74 4.56
C VAL A 90 4.13 11.27 4.44
N GLU A 91 5.29 11.81 4.08
CA GLU A 91 5.53 13.24 3.93
C GLU A 91 4.94 13.87 2.66
N GLY A 92 4.40 13.08 1.74
CA GLY A 92 3.84 13.55 0.46
C GLY A 92 2.63 14.49 0.60
N GLY A 93 1.91 14.44 1.73
CA GLY A 93 0.77 15.33 1.99
C GLY A 93 -0.60 14.65 1.87
N GLN A 94 -0.67 13.34 1.76
CA GLN A 94 -1.91 12.57 1.75
C GLN A 94 -2.69 12.70 3.06
N GLU A 95 -4.01 12.64 2.97
CA GLU A 95 -4.92 12.74 4.11
C GLU A 95 -5.02 11.43 4.88
N VAL A 96 -4.96 10.29 4.18
CA VAL A 96 -5.11 8.96 4.78
C VAL A 96 -3.95 8.08 4.35
N VAL A 97 -3.37 7.37 5.31
CA VAL A 97 -2.35 6.34 5.05
C VAL A 97 -2.88 4.99 5.52
N SER A 98 -2.98 4.06 4.60
CA SER A 98 -3.48 2.71 4.83
C SER A 98 -2.36 1.69 4.74
N HIS A 99 -2.38 0.71 5.65
CA HIS A 99 -1.57 -0.50 5.55
C HIS A 99 -2.39 -1.69 6.03
N ASN A 100 -2.75 -2.57 5.11
CA ASN A 100 -3.63 -3.69 5.40
C ASN A 100 -2.92 -4.80 6.16
N MET A 101 -3.55 -5.29 7.21
CA MET A 101 -3.17 -6.51 7.92
C MET A 101 -3.49 -7.77 7.09
N GLU A 102 -4.51 -7.72 6.26
CA GLU A 102 -5.05 -8.76 5.37
C GLU A 102 -5.60 -9.97 6.09
N THR A 103 -4.98 -10.43 7.17
CA THR A 103 -5.42 -11.61 7.93
C THR A 103 -4.90 -11.58 9.37
N VAL A 104 -5.35 -12.55 10.17
CA VAL A 104 -4.92 -12.73 11.57
C VAL A 104 -3.52 -13.35 11.66
N GLU A 105 -2.84 -13.16 12.78
CA GLU A 105 -1.44 -13.52 12.99
C GLU A 105 -1.13 -14.99 12.63
N ARG A 106 -1.95 -15.94 13.11
CA ARG A 106 -1.74 -17.39 12.86
C ARG A 106 -1.72 -17.78 11.39
N LEU A 107 -2.29 -16.94 10.50
CA LEU A 107 -2.36 -17.18 9.06
C LEU A 107 -1.27 -16.44 8.27
N TYR A 108 -0.54 -15.51 8.90
CA TYR A 108 0.41 -14.65 8.18
C TYR A 108 1.42 -15.44 7.35
N ARG A 109 2.03 -16.45 7.95
CA ARG A 109 3.04 -17.28 7.30
C ARG A 109 2.51 -17.99 6.03
N ARG A 110 1.22 -18.35 6.05
CA ARG A 110 0.56 -19.03 4.94
C ARG A 110 0.08 -18.04 3.88
N VAL A 111 -0.46 -16.91 4.29
CA VAL A 111 -1.16 -15.94 3.43
C VAL A 111 -0.22 -14.89 2.88
N ARG A 112 0.72 -14.41 3.71
CA ARG A 112 1.72 -13.38 3.38
C ARG A 112 3.12 -13.81 3.83
N PRO A 113 3.74 -14.79 3.17
CA PRO A 113 4.95 -15.47 3.67
C PRO A 113 6.15 -14.55 3.94
N GLN A 114 6.28 -13.45 3.21
CA GLN A 114 7.37 -12.47 3.39
C GLN A 114 7.03 -11.33 4.36
N ALA A 115 5.78 -11.19 4.78
CA ALA A 115 5.34 -10.22 5.77
C ALA A 115 5.41 -10.78 7.19
N ARG A 116 5.33 -9.91 8.19
CA ARG A 116 5.25 -10.28 9.60
C ARG A 116 4.13 -9.48 10.26
N TYR A 117 3.28 -10.15 11.04
CA TYR A 117 2.13 -9.53 11.70
C TYR A 117 2.55 -8.36 12.60
N ALA A 118 3.49 -8.59 13.53
CA ALA A 118 3.99 -7.57 14.44
C ALA A 118 4.59 -6.36 13.69
N ARG A 119 5.27 -6.59 12.57
CA ARG A 119 5.84 -5.51 11.75
C ARG A 119 4.77 -4.67 11.06
N SER A 120 3.69 -5.29 10.59
CA SER A 120 2.56 -4.56 10.01
C SER A 120 1.83 -3.72 11.06
N LEU A 121 1.69 -4.23 12.30
CA LEU A 121 1.17 -3.44 13.43
C LEU A 121 2.08 -2.27 13.76
N GLU A 122 3.38 -2.49 13.86
CA GLU A 122 4.38 -1.45 14.13
C GLU A 122 4.35 -0.36 13.05
N GLN A 123 4.27 -0.72 11.77
CA GLN A 123 4.15 0.22 10.67
C GLN A 123 2.90 1.08 10.81
N THR A 124 1.76 0.47 11.12
CA THR A 124 0.49 1.18 11.35
C THR A 124 0.58 2.13 12.54
N LEU A 125 1.16 1.67 13.66
CA LEU A 125 1.36 2.49 14.86
C LEU A 125 2.26 3.71 14.58
N ARG A 126 3.39 3.51 13.90
CA ARG A 126 4.31 4.61 13.54
C ARG A 126 3.64 5.62 12.62
N THR A 127 2.86 5.16 11.64
CA THR A 127 2.08 6.06 10.77
C THR A 127 1.12 6.92 11.58
N TYR A 128 0.42 6.33 12.55
CA TYR A 128 -0.45 7.08 13.47
C TYR A 128 0.33 8.10 14.31
N GLN A 129 1.49 7.71 14.86
CA GLN A 129 2.36 8.59 15.66
C GLN A 129 2.91 9.77 14.85
N MET A 130 3.02 9.64 13.53
CA MET A 130 3.36 10.72 12.60
C MET A 130 2.18 11.70 12.37
N GLY A 131 1.07 11.56 13.09
CA GLY A 131 -0.10 12.43 13.01
C GLY A 131 -0.99 12.18 11.79
N LYS A 132 -0.84 11.05 11.09
CA LYS A 132 -1.67 10.73 9.92
C LYS A 132 -2.94 9.99 10.31
N ARG A 133 -4.04 10.28 9.61
CA ARG A 133 -5.23 9.43 9.67
C ARG A 133 -4.85 8.07 9.10
N THR A 134 -4.88 7.06 9.97
CA THR A 134 -4.38 5.72 9.65
C THR A 134 -5.55 4.76 9.47
N LYS A 135 -5.46 3.90 8.46
CA LYS A 135 -6.49 2.90 8.11
C LYS A 135 -5.83 1.54 7.93
N SER A 136 -6.55 0.49 8.27
CA SER A 136 -6.15 -0.89 8.03
C SER A 136 -7.33 -1.72 7.55
N GLY A 137 -7.06 -2.90 6.99
CA GLY A 137 -8.08 -3.81 6.49
C GLY A 137 -7.74 -5.28 6.76
N ILE A 138 -8.77 -6.10 6.91
CA ILE A 138 -8.69 -7.54 7.05
C ILE A 138 -9.64 -8.20 6.06
N MET A 139 -9.17 -9.22 5.36
CA MET A 139 -10.00 -10.06 4.50
C MET A 139 -10.55 -11.25 5.29
N LEU A 140 -11.87 -11.39 5.32
CA LEU A 140 -12.53 -12.53 5.94
C LEU A 140 -12.50 -13.74 5.00
N GLY A 141 -12.46 -14.95 5.56
CA GLY A 141 -12.57 -16.20 4.81
C GLY A 141 -11.26 -16.75 4.22
N LEU A 142 -10.11 -16.10 4.42
CA LEU A 142 -8.80 -16.57 3.91
C LEU A 142 -8.34 -17.94 4.46
N ASN A 143 -9.02 -18.52 5.46
CA ASN A 143 -8.69 -19.82 6.03
C ASN A 143 -9.41 -20.98 5.34
N ARG A 144 -10.23 -20.74 4.34
CA ARG A 144 -10.88 -21.83 3.55
C ARG A 144 -9.90 -22.36 2.53
N SER A 145 -9.99 -23.68 2.22
CA SER A 145 -9.09 -24.35 1.26
C SER A 145 -8.99 -23.58 -0.06
N SER A 146 -7.84 -23.65 -0.70
CA SER A 146 -7.44 -22.88 -1.87
C SER A 146 -8.47 -22.79 -3.00
N ASN A 147 -9.38 -23.74 -3.11
CA ASN A 147 -10.43 -23.77 -4.13
C ASN A 147 -11.60 -22.78 -3.87
N HIS A 148 -11.66 -22.14 -2.69
CA HIS A 148 -12.71 -21.20 -2.31
C HIS A 148 -12.26 -19.74 -2.25
N ILE A 149 -10.94 -19.48 -2.32
CA ILE A 149 -10.38 -18.12 -2.19
C ILE A 149 -10.78 -17.23 -3.39
N ILE A 150 -10.97 -17.82 -4.56
CA ILE A 150 -11.27 -17.08 -5.79
C ILE A 150 -12.75 -16.67 -5.90
N LYS A 151 -13.65 -17.32 -5.18
CA LYS A 151 -15.11 -17.10 -5.32
C LYS A 151 -15.76 -16.16 -4.30
N ASN A 152 -15.11 -15.88 -3.19
CA ASN A 152 -15.66 -14.99 -2.16
C ASN A 152 -14.79 -13.72 -2.03
N ARG A 153 -15.10 -12.69 -2.79
CA ARG A 153 -14.72 -11.31 -2.46
C ARG A 153 -15.47 -10.93 -1.18
N ALA A 154 -14.90 -11.26 -0.03
CA ALA A 154 -15.41 -10.71 1.22
C ALA A 154 -15.14 -9.20 1.24
N PRO A 155 -16.09 -8.38 1.69
CA PRO A 155 -15.86 -6.95 1.80
C PRO A 155 -14.70 -6.68 2.76
N LEU A 156 -13.86 -5.72 2.40
CA LEU A 156 -12.87 -5.15 3.31
C LEU A 156 -13.61 -4.49 4.47
N MET A 157 -13.42 -4.99 5.68
CA MET A 157 -13.83 -4.25 6.87
C MET A 157 -12.75 -3.21 7.17
N THR A 158 -13.13 -1.95 7.16
CA THR A 158 -12.32 -0.83 7.64
C THR A 158 -12.48 -0.73 9.14
N LEU A 159 -11.39 -0.80 9.89
CA LEU A 159 -11.35 -0.56 11.33
C LEU A 159 -11.10 0.91 11.61
#